data_982963dbe0a3dd6e4e77c7487b769636
#
_entry.id   982963dbe0a3dd6e4e77c7487b769636
#
_cell.length_a   1.000
_cell.length_b   1.000
_cell.length_c   1.000
_cell.angle_alpha   90.00
_cell.angle_beta   90.00
_cell.angle_gamma   90.00
#
_symmetry.space_group_name_H-M   'P 1'
#
loop_
_entity.id
_entity.type
_entity.pdbx_description
1 polymer ?
#
loop_
_entity_poly.entity_id
_entity_poly.type
_entity_poly.pdbx_seq_one_letter_code
_entity_poly.pdbx_strand_id
1 'polypeptide(L)'
;MLFNKQKKLGQVFLKDKTIVKKIIQAGKIKTQDQILEIGPGKGILTQALVKTKANIITVEKDPELVEFLKNKFKNQLNLKIVQEDIRDFFKKNKDKKLKTNYKAIGNIPYYLTSHLIQLLLESENQPQEIILMIQKEVAQRIISQPPKMNLLAASVQFYAKPEIICYVPKTAFFPKPKIDSAIIRITPIKTKRNINRKFFKTIKAGFKQPRKLLINNLSNNLKIEKENIKKAYQFLNIPLKSRAQNLSIDKWISLSLLLIEDNV
;
A
#
# COMPACT_ATOMS: atom_id res chain seq x y z
N MET A 1 -16.03 20.80 -24.20
CA MET A 1 -16.03 21.45 -22.88
C MET A 1 -14.74 21.11 -22.14
N LEU A 2 -13.88 22.08 -21.91
CA LEU A 2 -12.58 21.89 -21.26
C LEU A 2 -12.78 21.69 -19.75
N PHE A 3 -12.23 20.60 -19.23
CA PHE A 3 -12.22 20.24 -17.81
C PHE A 3 -11.57 21.33 -16.93
N ASN A 4 -12.34 22.36 -16.56
CA ASN A 4 -11.81 23.53 -15.81
C ASN A 4 -11.86 23.36 -14.28
N LYS A 5 -12.31 22.19 -13.77
CA LYS A 5 -12.36 21.85 -12.33
C LYS A 5 -11.12 21.13 -11.79
N GLN A 6 -10.05 20.97 -12.59
CA GLN A 6 -8.85 20.20 -12.25
C GLN A 6 -8.06 20.73 -11.04
N LYS A 7 -8.31 21.98 -10.62
CA LYS A 7 -7.60 22.59 -9.46
C LYS A 7 -8.14 22.15 -8.08
N LYS A 8 -9.37 21.63 -7.98
CA LYS A 8 -10.00 21.34 -6.67
C LYS A 8 -9.58 20.05 -5.99
N LEU A 9 -9.01 19.07 -6.71
CA LEU A 9 -8.69 17.75 -6.15
C LEU A 9 -7.20 17.36 -6.22
N GLY A 10 -6.32 18.25 -6.70
CA GLY A 10 -4.89 17.90 -6.84
C GLY A 10 -4.64 16.71 -7.78
N GLN A 11 -5.53 16.46 -8.72
CA GLN A 11 -5.44 15.34 -9.64
C GLN A 11 -4.28 15.53 -10.62
N VAL A 12 -3.41 14.54 -10.68
CA VAL A 12 -2.25 14.49 -11.55
C VAL A 12 -2.39 13.27 -12.46
N PHE A 13 -2.44 13.50 -13.77
CA PHE A 13 -2.67 12.44 -14.74
C PHE A 13 -1.35 11.98 -15.37
N LEU A 14 -1.11 10.69 -15.38
CA LEU A 14 -0.01 10.09 -16.13
C LEU A 14 -0.25 10.32 -17.63
N LYS A 15 0.79 10.76 -18.36
CA LYS A 15 0.75 10.94 -19.82
C LYS A 15 1.78 10.08 -20.55
N ASP A 16 2.79 9.59 -19.85
CA ASP A 16 3.88 8.80 -20.42
C ASP A 16 3.48 7.34 -20.61
N LYS A 17 3.40 6.91 -21.86
CA LYS A 17 3.06 5.54 -22.24
C LYS A 17 4.15 4.53 -21.90
N THR A 18 5.42 4.97 -21.76
CA THR A 18 6.52 4.07 -21.38
C THR A 18 6.38 3.65 -19.92
N ILE A 19 5.92 4.57 -19.07
CA ILE A 19 5.61 4.28 -17.67
C ILE A 19 4.42 3.32 -17.56
N VAL A 20 3.38 3.51 -18.37
CA VAL A 20 2.26 2.57 -18.42
C VAL A 20 2.74 1.15 -18.78
N LYS A 21 3.63 1.01 -19.79
CA LYS A 21 4.21 -0.30 -20.14
C LYS A 21 4.95 -0.93 -18.96
N LYS A 22 5.71 -0.15 -18.20
CA LYS A 22 6.43 -0.64 -16.99
C LYS A 22 5.46 -1.15 -15.92
N ILE A 23 4.31 -0.48 -15.70
CA ILE A 23 3.27 -0.93 -14.76
C ILE A 23 2.70 -2.29 -15.21
N ILE A 24 2.34 -2.42 -16.50
CA ILE A 24 1.81 -3.67 -17.06
C ILE A 24 2.83 -4.82 -16.93
N GLN A 25 4.10 -4.55 -17.25
CA GLN A 25 5.18 -5.54 -17.13
C GLN A 25 5.42 -5.95 -15.67
N ALA A 26 5.40 -4.98 -14.74
CA ALA A 26 5.52 -5.27 -13.31
C ALA A 26 4.40 -6.19 -12.81
N GLY A 27 3.16 -6.00 -13.29
CA GLY A 27 2.03 -6.82 -12.90
C GLY A 27 2.00 -8.22 -13.53
N LYS A 28 2.87 -8.53 -14.51
CA LYS A 28 2.91 -9.85 -15.18
C LYS A 28 1.50 -10.38 -15.50
N ILE A 29 0.66 -9.51 -16.07
CA ILE A 29 -0.78 -9.75 -16.24
C ILE A 29 -1.02 -10.86 -17.26
N LYS A 30 -1.85 -11.84 -16.90
CA LYS A 30 -2.31 -12.94 -17.74
C LYS A 30 -3.79 -12.78 -18.09
N THR A 31 -4.23 -13.42 -19.16
CA THR A 31 -5.63 -13.34 -19.64
C THR A 31 -6.66 -13.80 -18.58
N GLN A 32 -6.32 -14.80 -17.78
CA GLN A 32 -7.19 -15.32 -16.73
C GLN A 32 -7.23 -14.46 -15.46
N ASP A 33 -6.34 -13.48 -15.32
CA ASP A 33 -6.28 -12.62 -14.14
C ASP A 33 -7.52 -11.75 -14.02
N GLN A 34 -7.85 -11.41 -12.78
CA GLN A 34 -8.75 -10.32 -12.46
C GLN A 34 -7.95 -9.14 -11.92
N ILE A 35 -8.20 -7.95 -12.48
CA ILE A 35 -7.51 -6.72 -12.12
C ILE A 35 -8.51 -5.77 -11.44
N LEU A 36 -8.16 -5.28 -10.26
CA LEU A 36 -8.79 -4.12 -9.64
C LEU A 36 -7.94 -2.90 -9.97
N GLU A 37 -8.38 -2.08 -10.91
CA GLU A 37 -7.77 -0.79 -11.18
C GLU A 37 -8.37 0.27 -10.26
N ILE A 38 -7.51 1.02 -9.56
CA ILE A 38 -7.92 2.03 -8.59
C ILE A 38 -7.57 3.42 -9.12
N GLY A 39 -8.59 4.27 -9.29
CA GLY A 39 -8.43 5.64 -9.77
C GLY A 39 -7.92 5.71 -11.21
N PRO A 40 -8.68 5.20 -12.19
CA PRO A 40 -8.29 5.20 -13.61
C PRO A 40 -8.07 6.60 -14.19
N GLY A 41 -8.68 7.64 -13.60
CA GLY A 41 -8.63 8.99 -14.10
C GLY A 41 -9.11 9.09 -15.54
N LYS A 42 -8.27 9.58 -16.48
CA LYS A 42 -8.59 9.64 -17.93
C LYS A 42 -8.38 8.31 -18.66
N GLY A 43 -8.11 7.21 -17.95
CA GLY A 43 -8.05 5.86 -18.49
C GLY A 43 -6.83 5.54 -19.34
N ILE A 44 -5.67 6.16 -19.08
CA ILE A 44 -4.44 5.81 -19.81
C ILE A 44 -3.95 4.41 -19.43
N LEU A 45 -4.04 4.05 -18.16
CA LEU A 45 -3.68 2.73 -17.65
C LEU A 45 -4.76 1.72 -18.05
N THR A 46 -6.05 2.06 -17.89
CA THR A 46 -7.20 1.27 -18.34
C THR A 46 -7.04 0.84 -19.80
N GLN A 47 -6.63 1.77 -20.68
CA GLN A 47 -6.43 1.49 -22.12
C GLN A 47 -5.35 0.41 -22.37
N ALA A 48 -4.34 0.34 -21.52
CA ALA A 48 -3.32 -0.71 -21.61
C ALA A 48 -3.81 -2.02 -20.99
N LEU A 49 -4.55 -1.93 -19.87
CA LEU A 49 -5.11 -3.08 -19.18
C LEU A 49 -6.12 -3.86 -20.06
N VAL A 50 -7.04 -3.19 -20.73
CA VAL A 50 -8.04 -3.88 -21.59
C VAL A 50 -7.39 -4.68 -22.71
N LYS A 51 -6.23 -4.27 -23.21
CA LYS A 51 -5.47 -4.99 -24.24
C LYS A 51 -4.88 -6.33 -23.74
N THR A 52 -4.76 -6.51 -22.43
CA THR A 52 -4.25 -7.77 -21.84
C THR A 52 -5.28 -8.90 -21.89
N LYS A 53 -6.55 -8.58 -22.22
CA LYS A 53 -7.70 -9.48 -22.19
C LYS A 53 -8.03 -10.05 -20.80
N ALA A 54 -7.38 -9.57 -19.74
CA ALA A 54 -7.75 -9.87 -18.35
C ALA A 54 -9.13 -9.27 -18.00
N ASN A 55 -9.77 -9.78 -16.96
CA ASN A 55 -11.02 -9.21 -16.46
C ASN A 55 -10.72 -8.00 -15.57
N ILE A 56 -11.20 -6.82 -15.93
CA ILE A 56 -10.88 -5.57 -15.24
C ILE A 56 -12.11 -5.01 -14.55
N ILE A 57 -11.94 -4.67 -13.29
CA ILE A 57 -12.88 -3.85 -12.53
C ILE A 57 -12.14 -2.57 -12.18
N THR A 58 -12.62 -1.43 -12.67
CA THR A 58 -12.04 -0.13 -12.33
C THR A 58 -12.99 0.65 -11.41
N VAL A 59 -12.43 1.24 -10.36
CA VAL A 59 -13.17 2.01 -9.34
C VAL A 59 -12.74 3.46 -9.42
N GLU A 60 -13.67 4.34 -9.76
CA GLU A 60 -13.49 5.79 -9.86
C GLU A 60 -14.55 6.51 -9.03
N LYS A 61 -14.13 7.54 -8.32
CA LYS A 61 -15.01 8.32 -7.45
C LYS A 61 -15.70 9.46 -8.21
N ASP A 62 -14.99 10.06 -9.17
CA ASP A 62 -15.45 11.25 -9.88
C ASP A 62 -16.48 10.86 -10.95
N PRO A 63 -17.76 11.33 -10.84
CA PRO A 63 -18.82 10.98 -11.77
C PRO A 63 -18.53 11.45 -13.21
N GLU A 64 -17.87 12.61 -13.41
CA GLU A 64 -17.53 13.12 -14.74
C GLU A 64 -16.49 12.20 -15.42
N LEU A 65 -15.51 11.70 -14.65
CA LEU A 65 -14.53 10.73 -15.16
C LEU A 65 -15.17 9.36 -15.44
N VAL A 66 -16.11 8.92 -14.59
CA VAL A 66 -16.85 7.67 -14.83
C VAL A 66 -17.64 7.72 -16.15
N GLU A 67 -18.37 8.81 -16.40
CA GLU A 67 -19.10 8.99 -17.64
C GLU A 67 -18.15 9.02 -18.84
N PHE A 68 -17.08 9.79 -18.75
CA PHE A 68 -16.03 9.81 -19.76
C PHE A 68 -15.47 8.42 -20.07
N LEU A 69 -15.17 7.62 -19.04
CA LEU A 69 -14.63 6.27 -19.19
C LEU A 69 -15.65 5.32 -19.82
N LYS A 70 -16.92 5.37 -19.41
CA LYS A 70 -18.01 4.58 -20.01
C LYS A 70 -18.14 4.84 -21.50
N ASN A 71 -18.10 6.11 -21.91
CA ASN A 71 -18.16 6.49 -23.31
C ASN A 71 -16.92 6.03 -24.09
N LYS A 72 -15.72 6.24 -23.53
CA LYS A 72 -14.44 5.89 -24.13
C LYS A 72 -14.27 4.39 -24.34
N PHE A 73 -14.76 3.58 -23.40
CA PHE A 73 -14.57 2.14 -23.38
C PHE A 73 -15.86 1.34 -23.61
N LYS A 74 -16.87 1.92 -24.21
CA LYS A 74 -18.21 1.32 -24.42
C LYS A 74 -18.21 -0.08 -25.06
N ASN A 75 -17.20 -0.37 -25.89
CA ASN A 75 -17.09 -1.63 -26.63
C ASN A 75 -16.16 -2.66 -25.94
N GLN A 76 -15.68 -2.38 -24.73
CA GLN A 76 -14.75 -3.29 -24.01
C GLN A 76 -15.54 -4.25 -23.12
N LEU A 77 -15.64 -5.50 -23.53
CA LEU A 77 -16.41 -6.53 -22.82
C LEU A 77 -15.70 -7.01 -21.53
N ASN A 78 -14.39 -6.85 -21.45
CA ASN A 78 -13.58 -7.27 -20.31
C ASN A 78 -13.36 -6.17 -19.26
N LEU A 79 -14.12 -5.06 -19.32
CA LEU A 79 -14.02 -3.93 -18.42
C LEU A 79 -15.35 -3.62 -17.73
N LYS A 80 -15.35 -3.61 -16.41
CA LYS A 80 -16.44 -3.11 -15.57
C LYS A 80 -16.02 -1.83 -14.86
N ILE A 81 -16.77 -0.73 -15.05
CA ILE A 81 -16.53 0.57 -14.41
C ILE A 81 -17.50 0.73 -13.27
N VAL A 82 -16.97 0.97 -12.06
CA VAL A 82 -17.72 1.17 -10.82
C VAL A 82 -17.52 2.61 -10.35
N GLN A 83 -18.61 3.35 -10.20
CA GLN A 83 -18.61 4.68 -9.59
C GLN A 83 -18.69 4.56 -8.08
N GLU A 84 -17.55 4.67 -7.38
CA GLU A 84 -17.51 4.61 -5.93
C GLU A 84 -16.18 5.16 -5.39
N ASP A 85 -16.17 5.58 -4.12
CA ASP A 85 -14.91 5.77 -3.40
C ASP A 85 -14.33 4.39 -3.05
N ILE A 86 -13.05 4.16 -3.33
CA ILE A 86 -12.40 2.88 -3.07
C ILE A 86 -12.51 2.45 -1.59
N ARG A 87 -12.54 3.41 -0.67
CA ARG A 87 -12.72 3.15 0.77
C ARG A 87 -14.10 2.54 1.05
N ASP A 88 -15.14 3.04 0.39
CA ASP A 88 -16.50 2.54 0.53
C ASP A 88 -16.67 1.19 -0.17
N PHE A 89 -15.95 0.98 -1.28
CA PHE A 89 -15.88 -0.32 -1.95
C PHE A 89 -15.41 -1.42 -1.00
N PHE A 90 -14.36 -1.18 -0.21
CA PHE A 90 -13.88 -2.11 0.81
C PHE A 90 -14.80 -2.18 2.03
N LYS A 91 -15.29 -1.05 2.55
CA LYS A 91 -16.23 -1.03 3.69
C LYS A 91 -17.51 -1.84 3.43
N LYS A 92 -18.02 -1.79 2.20
CA LYS A 92 -19.21 -2.55 1.80
C LYS A 92 -18.88 -4.00 1.43
N ASN A 93 -17.68 -4.47 1.73
CA ASN A 93 -17.20 -5.82 1.40
C ASN A 93 -17.36 -6.20 -0.08
N LYS A 94 -17.31 -5.21 -0.98
CA LYS A 94 -17.41 -5.48 -2.43
C LYS A 94 -16.16 -6.16 -2.99
N ASP A 95 -15.03 -6.06 -2.29
CA ASP A 95 -13.82 -6.81 -2.55
C ASP A 95 -14.02 -8.33 -2.43
N LYS A 96 -14.97 -8.80 -1.62
CA LYS A 96 -15.38 -10.22 -1.56
C LYS A 96 -15.97 -10.74 -2.87
N LYS A 97 -16.42 -9.85 -3.76
CA LYS A 97 -16.90 -10.20 -5.11
C LYS A 97 -15.78 -10.33 -6.12
N LEU A 98 -14.57 -9.94 -5.76
CA LEU A 98 -13.37 -10.19 -6.56
C LEU A 98 -13.00 -11.66 -6.44
N LYS A 99 -12.41 -12.22 -7.50
CA LYS A 99 -11.81 -13.56 -7.42
C LYS A 99 -10.71 -13.58 -6.35
N THR A 100 -10.55 -14.69 -5.68
CA THR A 100 -9.31 -14.94 -4.94
C THR A 100 -8.14 -14.79 -5.88
N ASN A 101 -7.04 -14.19 -5.42
CA ASN A 101 -5.84 -13.94 -6.23
C ASN A 101 -5.99 -12.85 -7.33
N TYR A 102 -6.90 -11.87 -7.15
CA TYR A 102 -6.89 -10.69 -8.01
C TYR A 102 -5.62 -9.85 -7.82
N LYS A 103 -5.31 -8.98 -8.79
CA LYS A 103 -4.21 -8.00 -8.70
C LYS A 103 -4.79 -6.60 -8.56
N ALA A 104 -4.23 -5.81 -7.65
CA ALA A 104 -4.60 -4.40 -7.49
C ALA A 104 -3.58 -3.51 -8.18
N ILE A 105 -4.03 -2.62 -9.07
CA ILE A 105 -3.14 -1.76 -9.87
C ILE A 105 -3.70 -0.34 -9.83
N GLY A 106 -2.84 0.68 -9.70
CA GLY A 106 -3.32 2.05 -9.76
C GLY A 106 -2.25 3.14 -9.77
N ASN A 107 -2.63 4.29 -10.36
CA ASN A 107 -1.96 5.56 -10.19
C ASN A 107 -2.79 6.39 -9.21
N ILE A 108 -2.52 6.25 -7.92
CA ILE A 108 -3.40 6.76 -6.87
C ILE A 108 -3.04 8.18 -6.42
N PRO A 109 -4.04 8.97 -6.00
CA PRO A 109 -3.77 10.25 -5.34
C PRO A 109 -2.88 10.06 -4.11
N TYR A 110 -1.88 10.92 -3.93
CA TYR A 110 -0.85 10.75 -2.91
C TYR A 110 -1.38 10.70 -1.47
N TYR A 111 -2.46 11.46 -1.19
CA TYR A 111 -3.07 11.48 0.15
C TYR A 111 -3.71 10.14 0.55
N LEU A 112 -4.02 9.30 -0.43
CA LEU A 112 -4.71 8.02 -0.20
C LEU A 112 -3.73 6.84 0.02
N THR A 113 -2.44 7.00 -0.31
CA THR A 113 -1.46 5.92 -0.43
C THR A 113 -1.43 4.99 0.80
N SER A 114 -1.16 5.54 1.99
CA SER A 114 -0.99 4.70 3.19
C SER A 114 -2.28 3.99 3.59
N HIS A 115 -3.41 4.69 3.50
CA HIS A 115 -4.71 4.11 3.83
C HIS A 115 -5.14 3.02 2.84
N LEU A 116 -4.90 3.24 1.54
CA LEU A 116 -5.21 2.24 0.52
C LEU A 116 -4.37 0.97 0.67
N ILE A 117 -3.06 1.11 0.90
CA ILE A 117 -2.18 -0.04 1.13
C ILE A 117 -2.66 -0.84 2.35
N GLN A 118 -3.06 -0.14 3.42
CA GLN A 118 -3.63 -0.79 4.60
C GLN A 118 -4.92 -1.54 4.27
N LEU A 119 -5.87 -0.92 3.58
CA LEU A 119 -7.13 -1.57 3.18
C LEU A 119 -6.88 -2.84 2.35
N LEU A 120 -5.95 -2.78 1.39
CA LEU A 120 -5.61 -3.93 0.55
C LEU A 120 -4.96 -5.07 1.33
N LEU A 121 -4.08 -4.73 2.30
CA LEU A 121 -3.33 -5.73 3.07
C LEU A 121 -4.13 -6.31 4.26
N GLU A 122 -5.10 -5.57 4.80
CA GLU A 122 -5.95 -6.02 5.91
C GLU A 122 -7.25 -6.70 5.44
N SER A 123 -7.60 -6.58 4.14
CA SER A 123 -8.76 -7.24 3.55
C SER A 123 -8.72 -8.76 3.75
N GLU A 124 -9.87 -9.37 3.99
CA GLU A 124 -10.02 -10.83 4.02
C GLU A 124 -9.69 -11.46 2.66
N ASN A 125 -10.06 -10.76 1.57
CA ASN A 125 -9.71 -11.13 0.21
C ASN A 125 -8.53 -10.28 -0.27
N GLN A 126 -7.32 -10.62 0.19
CA GLN A 126 -6.10 -9.91 -0.22
C GLN A 126 -5.81 -10.10 -1.70
N PRO A 127 -5.31 -9.06 -2.39
CA PRO A 127 -4.78 -9.23 -3.74
C PRO A 127 -3.54 -10.13 -3.75
N GLN A 128 -3.34 -10.87 -4.83
CA GLN A 128 -2.11 -11.64 -5.04
C GLN A 128 -0.89 -10.72 -5.18
N GLU A 129 -1.11 -9.54 -5.76
CA GLU A 129 -0.06 -8.57 -6.07
C GLU A 129 -0.66 -7.16 -6.12
N ILE A 130 0.08 -6.19 -5.61
CA ILE A 130 -0.31 -4.77 -5.60
C ILE A 130 0.77 -3.98 -6.36
N ILE A 131 0.40 -3.32 -7.45
CA ILE A 131 1.28 -2.46 -8.25
C ILE A 131 0.76 -1.03 -8.19
N LEU A 132 1.44 -0.18 -7.46
CA LEU A 132 1.00 1.21 -7.29
C LEU A 132 2.07 2.19 -7.75
N MET A 133 1.62 3.28 -8.36
CA MET A 133 2.45 4.45 -8.55
C MET A 133 2.17 5.45 -7.43
N ILE A 134 3.20 5.76 -6.64
CA ILE A 134 3.15 6.57 -5.42
C ILE A 134 4.30 7.57 -5.40
N GLN A 135 4.32 8.49 -4.43
CA GLN A 135 5.44 9.41 -4.23
C GLN A 135 6.74 8.65 -3.96
N LYS A 136 7.84 9.09 -4.57
CA LYS A 136 9.18 8.50 -4.43
C LYS A 136 9.59 8.33 -2.96
N GLU A 137 9.42 9.37 -2.15
CA GLU A 137 9.76 9.33 -0.73
C GLU A 137 8.94 8.29 0.04
N VAL A 138 7.63 8.19 -0.25
CA VAL A 138 6.76 7.20 0.39
C VAL A 138 7.18 5.78 0.02
N ALA A 139 7.52 5.53 -1.26
CA ALA A 139 8.04 4.24 -1.69
C ALA A 139 9.35 3.87 -0.97
N GLN A 140 10.28 4.82 -0.86
CA GLN A 140 11.55 4.63 -0.14
C GLN A 140 11.32 4.34 1.35
N ARG A 141 10.35 5.01 1.98
CA ARG A 141 9.98 4.74 3.38
C ARG A 141 9.38 3.35 3.56
N ILE A 142 8.56 2.87 2.63
CA ILE A 142 7.94 1.55 2.69
C ILE A 142 8.97 0.41 2.62
N ILE A 143 10.00 0.55 1.78
CA ILE A 143 11.05 -0.47 1.62
C ILE A 143 12.20 -0.37 2.62
N SER A 144 12.16 0.62 3.53
CA SER A 144 13.24 0.87 4.47
C SER A 144 13.52 -0.34 5.36
N GLN A 145 14.81 -0.60 5.59
CA GLN A 145 15.34 -1.65 6.45
C GLN A 145 16.17 -1.04 7.59
N PRO A 146 16.52 -1.78 8.64
CA PRO A 146 17.47 -1.31 9.63
C PRO A 146 18.78 -0.82 8.99
N PRO A 147 19.39 0.24 9.49
CA PRO A 147 19.04 1.02 10.68
C PRO A 147 18.03 2.16 10.43
N LYS A 148 17.28 2.14 9.32
CA LYS A 148 16.34 3.19 8.91
C LYS A 148 14.89 2.72 8.90
N MET A 149 14.58 1.62 9.63
CA MET A 149 13.20 1.14 9.78
C MET A 149 12.29 2.26 10.31
N ASN A 150 11.05 2.28 9.87
CA ASN A 150 10.05 3.25 10.33
C ASN A 150 8.68 2.57 10.49
N LEU A 151 7.72 3.25 11.11
CA LEU A 151 6.40 2.68 11.38
C LEU A 151 5.68 2.23 10.10
N LEU A 152 5.78 3.00 9.00
CA LEU A 152 5.14 2.65 7.73
C LEU A 152 5.79 1.38 7.13
N ALA A 153 7.13 1.30 7.13
CA ALA A 153 7.85 0.11 6.67
C ALA A 153 7.46 -1.12 7.49
N ALA A 154 7.49 -1.03 8.82
CA ALA A 154 7.12 -2.12 9.70
C ALA A 154 5.66 -2.57 9.46
N SER A 155 4.74 -1.62 9.27
CA SER A 155 3.32 -1.93 9.01
C SER A 155 3.11 -2.66 7.69
N VAL A 156 3.78 -2.25 6.61
CA VAL A 156 3.63 -2.89 5.30
C VAL A 156 4.38 -4.22 5.26
N GLN A 157 5.62 -4.27 5.77
CA GLN A 157 6.47 -5.46 5.73
C GLN A 157 5.99 -6.58 6.65
N PHE A 158 5.13 -6.27 7.60
CA PHE A 158 4.42 -7.30 8.38
C PHE A 158 3.49 -8.15 7.51
N TYR A 159 2.84 -7.55 6.52
CA TYR A 159 1.87 -8.23 5.64
C TYR A 159 2.44 -8.63 4.29
N ALA A 160 3.54 -8.01 3.84
CA ALA A 160 3.97 -8.12 2.45
C ALA A 160 5.46 -7.86 2.26
N LYS A 161 5.97 -8.26 1.09
CA LYS A 161 7.31 -7.91 0.60
C LYS A 161 7.19 -6.76 -0.40
N PRO A 162 7.56 -5.52 -0.04
CA PRO A 162 7.56 -4.38 -0.94
C PRO A 162 8.89 -4.28 -1.69
N GLU A 163 8.84 -3.84 -2.96
CA GLU A 163 10.02 -3.50 -3.76
C GLU A 163 9.72 -2.33 -4.71
N ILE A 164 10.71 -1.49 -4.96
CA ILE A 164 10.62 -0.44 -5.97
C ILE A 164 11.01 -1.02 -7.33
N ILE A 165 10.10 -0.94 -8.31
CA ILE A 165 10.35 -1.39 -9.68
C ILE A 165 11.15 -0.34 -10.45
N CYS A 166 10.71 0.92 -10.39
CA CYS A 166 11.46 2.04 -10.97
C CYS A 166 10.98 3.38 -10.41
N TYR A 167 11.83 4.40 -10.56
CA TYR A 167 11.44 5.78 -10.32
C TYR A 167 10.80 6.38 -11.57
N VAL A 168 9.86 7.31 -11.34
CA VAL A 168 9.09 7.99 -12.38
C VAL A 168 9.25 9.50 -12.23
N PRO A 169 9.86 10.17 -13.21
CA PRO A 169 10.07 11.61 -13.13
C PRO A 169 8.74 12.37 -13.18
N LYS A 170 8.68 13.49 -12.50
CA LYS A 170 7.50 14.38 -12.48
C LYS A 170 7.07 14.87 -13.87
N THR A 171 7.95 14.83 -14.84
CA THR A 171 7.64 15.18 -16.25
C THR A 171 6.73 14.19 -16.94
N ALA A 172 6.57 12.97 -16.39
CA ALA A 172 5.67 11.94 -16.92
C ALA A 172 4.17 12.27 -16.69
N PHE A 173 3.86 13.37 -16.00
CA PHE A 173 2.50 13.75 -15.59
C PHE A 173 2.04 15.09 -16.13
N PHE A 174 0.71 15.30 -16.15
CA PHE A 174 0.07 16.57 -16.40
C PHE A 174 -1.16 16.75 -15.47
N PRO A 175 -1.30 17.87 -14.76
CA PRO A 175 -0.25 18.87 -14.53
C PRO A 175 0.98 18.26 -13.84
N LYS A 176 2.16 18.88 -14.01
CA LYS A 176 3.42 18.40 -13.43
C LYS A 176 3.38 18.52 -11.91
N PRO A 177 3.53 17.41 -11.15
CA PRO A 177 3.57 17.45 -9.69
C PRO A 177 4.88 18.07 -9.17
N LYS A 178 4.92 18.39 -7.87
CA LYS A 178 6.12 18.96 -7.24
C LYS A 178 7.28 17.98 -7.13
N ILE A 179 6.97 16.69 -6.97
CA ILE A 179 7.93 15.62 -6.64
C ILE A 179 7.81 14.45 -7.61
N ASP A 180 8.88 13.67 -7.68
CA ASP A 180 8.92 12.43 -8.45
C ASP A 180 8.07 11.34 -7.79
N SER A 181 7.72 10.34 -8.58
CA SER A 181 6.99 9.14 -8.16
C SER A 181 7.87 7.90 -8.24
N ALA A 182 7.34 6.77 -7.80
CA ALA A 182 7.91 5.45 -8.01
C ALA A 182 6.80 4.45 -8.27
N ILE A 183 7.09 3.44 -9.07
CA ILE A 183 6.27 2.23 -9.16
C ILE A 183 6.78 1.28 -8.10
N ILE A 184 5.89 0.89 -7.19
CA ILE A 184 6.16 -0.10 -6.14
C ILE A 184 5.33 -1.35 -6.40
N ARG A 185 5.95 -2.51 -6.23
CA ARG A 185 5.27 -3.80 -6.14
C ARG A 185 5.23 -4.23 -4.68
N ILE A 186 4.08 -4.66 -4.21
CA ILE A 186 3.87 -5.14 -2.86
C ILE A 186 3.23 -6.53 -3.00
N THR A 187 3.96 -7.56 -2.61
CA THR A 187 3.52 -8.96 -2.69
C THR A 187 3.11 -9.43 -1.30
N PRO A 188 1.81 -9.63 -1.03
CA PRO A 188 1.36 -10.17 0.24
C PRO A 188 2.00 -11.51 0.58
N ILE A 189 2.26 -11.72 1.86
CA ILE A 189 2.80 -12.97 2.40
C ILE A 189 1.78 -13.60 3.36
N LYS A 190 1.87 -14.90 3.54
CA LYS A 190 1.05 -15.57 4.57
C LYS A 190 1.48 -15.06 5.95
N THR A 191 0.64 -14.27 6.59
CA THR A 191 0.87 -13.77 7.94
C THR A 191 0.02 -14.51 8.95
N LYS A 192 0.54 -14.67 10.17
CA LYS A 192 -0.24 -15.15 11.31
C LYS A 192 -1.15 -14.00 11.80
N ARG A 193 -2.35 -13.89 11.24
CA ARG A 193 -3.31 -12.80 11.57
C ARG A 193 -3.66 -12.71 13.05
N ASN A 194 -3.54 -13.80 13.79
CA ASN A 194 -3.78 -13.85 15.24
C ASN A 194 -2.84 -12.94 16.05
N ILE A 195 -1.68 -12.57 15.52
CA ILE A 195 -0.72 -11.68 16.22
C ILE A 195 -0.83 -10.21 15.82
N ASN A 196 -1.73 -9.86 14.89
CA ASN A 196 -1.85 -8.48 14.38
C ASN A 196 -2.00 -7.46 15.52
N ARG A 197 -2.93 -7.71 16.45
CA ARG A 197 -3.19 -6.78 17.57
C ARG A 197 -1.94 -6.54 18.42
N LYS A 198 -1.22 -7.61 18.77
CA LYS A 198 0.03 -7.55 19.55
C LYS A 198 1.09 -6.77 18.78
N PHE A 199 1.31 -7.13 17.54
CA PHE A 199 2.31 -6.52 16.68
C PHE A 199 2.08 -5.01 16.53
N PHE A 200 0.88 -4.58 16.11
CA PHE A 200 0.58 -3.17 15.89
C PHE A 200 0.59 -2.36 17.18
N LYS A 201 0.18 -2.93 18.31
CA LYS A 201 0.31 -2.29 19.63
C LYS A 201 1.77 -2.03 19.96
N THR A 202 2.64 -3.02 19.73
CA THR A 202 4.08 -2.93 20.06
C THR A 202 4.80 -1.94 19.15
N ILE A 203 4.63 -1.99 17.83
CA ILE A 203 5.32 -1.06 16.93
C ILE A 203 4.84 0.39 17.12
N LYS A 204 3.54 0.63 17.33
CA LYS A 204 3.02 1.97 17.64
C LYS A 204 3.63 2.53 18.91
N ALA A 205 3.75 1.71 19.95
CA ALA A 205 4.40 2.10 21.20
C ALA A 205 5.89 2.42 20.97
N GLY A 206 6.61 1.56 20.26
CA GLY A 206 8.04 1.71 20.01
C GLY A 206 8.41 2.92 19.15
N PHE A 207 7.61 3.24 18.14
CA PHE A 207 7.85 4.38 17.24
C PHE A 207 7.23 5.71 17.73
N LYS A 208 6.59 5.77 18.90
CA LYS A 208 5.93 7.00 19.38
C LYS A 208 6.90 8.17 19.54
N GLN A 209 8.14 7.89 19.99
CA GLN A 209 9.22 8.87 20.07
C GLN A 209 10.50 8.30 19.42
N PRO A 210 10.66 8.43 18.10
CA PRO A 210 11.71 7.70 17.35
C PRO A 210 13.15 7.98 17.80
N ARG A 211 13.41 9.18 18.34
CA ARG A 211 14.74 9.58 18.82
C ARG A 211 15.12 9.01 20.19
N LYS A 212 14.15 8.52 20.99
CA LYS A 212 14.39 7.91 22.29
C LYS A 212 14.76 6.42 22.17
N LEU A 213 15.39 5.89 23.22
CA LEU A 213 15.66 4.46 23.32
C LEU A 213 14.35 3.67 23.28
N LEU A 214 14.38 2.54 22.58
CA LEU A 214 13.18 1.72 22.38
C LEU A 214 12.63 1.17 23.70
N ILE A 215 13.50 0.78 24.63
CA ILE A 215 13.09 0.31 25.97
C ILE A 215 12.22 1.33 26.71
N ASN A 216 12.56 2.63 26.62
CA ASN A 216 11.77 3.69 27.25
C ASN A 216 10.42 3.88 26.57
N ASN A 217 10.39 3.82 25.23
CA ASN A 217 9.14 3.90 24.47
C ASN A 217 8.20 2.75 24.84
N LEU A 218 8.71 1.52 24.87
CA LEU A 218 7.91 0.34 25.18
C LEU A 218 7.39 0.37 26.62
N SER A 219 8.28 0.63 27.60
CA SER A 219 7.88 0.70 29.01
C SER A 219 6.78 1.75 29.23
N ASN A 220 6.98 2.97 28.74
CA ASN A 220 6.04 4.05 28.97
C ASN A 220 4.68 3.85 28.27
N ASN A 221 4.66 3.28 27.06
CA ASN A 221 3.44 3.20 26.26
C ASN A 221 2.71 1.86 26.35
N LEU A 222 3.38 0.79 26.75
CA LEU A 222 2.76 -0.52 27.02
C LEU A 222 2.49 -0.76 28.49
N LYS A 223 3.05 0.09 29.39
CA LYS A 223 2.98 -0.09 30.85
C LYS A 223 3.65 -1.39 31.31
N ILE A 224 4.77 -1.74 30.69
CA ILE A 224 5.58 -2.91 31.00
C ILE A 224 6.84 -2.46 31.76
N GLU A 225 7.20 -3.16 32.82
CA GLU A 225 8.42 -2.90 33.57
C GLU A 225 9.66 -3.07 32.68
N LYS A 226 10.64 -2.18 32.83
CA LYS A 226 11.86 -2.21 32.02
C LYS A 226 12.63 -3.53 32.18
N GLU A 227 12.53 -4.16 33.32
CA GLU A 227 13.23 -5.42 33.59
C GLU A 227 12.70 -6.55 32.71
N ASN A 228 11.37 -6.63 32.51
CA ASN A 228 10.76 -7.59 31.62
C ASN A 228 11.13 -7.33 30.13
N ILE A 229 11.25 -6.05 29.75
CA ILE A 229 11.72 -5.70 28.41
C ILE A 229 13.20 -6.07 28.24
N LYS A 230 14.05 -5.91 29.24
CA LYS A 230 15.46 -6.32 29.20
C LYS A 230 15.59 -7.83 29.01
N LYS A 231 14.80 -8.64 29.72
CA LYS A 231 14.76 -10.10 29.54
C LYS A 231 14.43 -10.47 28.09
N ALA A 232 13.38 -9.84 27.50
CA ALA A 232 13.03 -10.04 26.09
C ALA A 232 14.15 -9.60 25.14
N TYR A 233 14.84 -8.50 25.43
CA TYR A 233 15.99 -8.02 24.64
C TYR A 233 17.15 -9.01 24.66
N GLN A 234 17.47 -9.54 25.84
CA GLN A 234 18.52 -10.56 26.02
C GLN A 234 18.19 -11.81 25.21
N PHE A 235 16.95 -12.31 25.29
CA PHE A 235 16.50 -13.47 24.53
C PHE A 235 16.58 -13.26 23.01
N LEU A 236 16.27 -12.05 22.53
CA LEU A 236 16.26 -11.71 21.09
C LEU A 236 17.59 -11.11 20.61
N ASN A 237 18.63 -11.04 21.44
CA ASN A 237 19.88 -10.39 21.10
C ASN A 237 19.67 -8.95 20.57
N ILE A 238 18.87 -8.15 21.31
CA ILE A 238 18.63 -6.74 21.02
C ILE A 238 19.50 -5.89 21.95
N PRO A 239 20.41 -5.03 21.43
CA PRO A 239 21.22 -4.16 22.25
C PRO A 239 20.36 -3.18 23.08
N LEU A 240 20.71 -2.95 24.36
CA LEU A 240 19.95 -2.06 25.26
C LEU A 240 19.83 -0.62 24.74
N LYS A 241 20.82 -0.15 23.98
CA LYS A 241 20.83 1.19 23.37
C LYS A 241 20.03 1.29 22.06
N SER A 242 19.33 0.21 21.64
CA SER A 242 18.56 0.20 20.40
C SER A 242 17.44 1.23 20.40
N ARG A 243 17.23 1.81 19.23
CA ARG A 243 16.04 2.61 18.90
C ARG A 243 15.10 1.79 18.01
N ALA A 244 13.85 2.23 17.87
CA ALA A 244 12.85 1.56 17.06
C ALA A 244 13.32 1.25 15.62
N GLN A 245 14.05 2.17 15.01
CA GLN A 245 14.59 2.06 13.65
C GLN A 245 15.68 0.99 13.47
N ASN A 246 16.25 0.47 14.57
CA ASN A 246 17.31 -0.52 14.51
C ASN A 246 16.80 -1.97 14.40
N LEU A 247 15.51 -2.21 14.65
CA LEU A 247 14.94 -3.55 14.63
C LEU A 247 14.43 -3.93 13.23
N SER A 248 14.73 -5.17 12.82
CA SER A 248 14.14 -5.81 11.65
C SER A 248 12.68 -6.18 11.91
N ILE A 249 11.94 -6.49 10.85
CA ILE A 249 10.54 -6.93 10.98
C ILE A 249 10.43 -8.20 11.83
N ASP A 250 11.35 -9.16 11.67
CA ASP A 250 11.34 -10.40 12.42
C ASP A 250 11.57 -10.15 13.92
N LYS A 251 12.50 -9.26 14.28
CA LYS A 251 12.72 -8.85 15.68
C LYS A 251 11.50 -8.13 16.26
N TRP A 252 10.82 -7.31 15.48
CA TRP A 252 9.57 -6.68 15.90
C TRP A 252 8.46 -7.68 16.16
N ILE A 253 8.30 -8.68 15.28
CA ILE A 253 7.32 -9.76 15.46
C ILE A 253 7.63 -10.55 16.72
N SER A 254 8.86 -11.03 16.90
CA SER A 254 9.27 -11.80 18.08
C SER A 254 9.12 -10.99 19.37
N LEU A 255 9.50 -9.72 19.35
CA LEU A 255 9.36 -8.83 20.50
C LEU A 255 7.89 -8.61 20.88
N SER A 256 7.01 -8.49 19.91
CA SER A 256 5.57 -8.33 20.15
C SER A 256 4.93 -9.55 20.80
N LEU A 257 5.39 -10.74 20.45
CA LEU A 257 4.94 -11.99 21.04
C LEU A 257 5.39 -12.16 22.49
N LEU A 258 6.61 -11.71 22.82
CA LEU A 258 7.16 -11.82 24.17
C LEU A 258 6.59 -10.76 25.14
N LEU A 259 6.22 -9.58 24.63
CA LEU A 259 5.81 -8.46 25.50
C LEU A 259 4.31 -8.38 25.74
N ILE A 260 3.50 -8.99 24.92
CA ILE A 260 2.04 -8.90 25.02
C ILE A 260 1.47 -10.30 25.12
N GLU A 261 0.98 -10.66 26.29
CA GLU A 261 0.27 -11.90 26.54
C GLU A 261 -1.10 -11.93 25.81
N ASP A 262 -1.57 -13.13 25.50
CA ASP A 262 -2.96 -13.31 25.06
C ASP A 262 -3.84 -13.14 26.30
N ASN A 263 -4.42 -11.94 26.47
CA ASN A 263 -5.58 -11.87 27.35
C ASN A 263 -6.71 -12.65 26.65
N VAL A 264 -7.00 -13.82 27.20
CA VAL A 264 -8.15 -14.67 26.88
C VAL A 264 -9.44 -13.89 26.97
#